data_14ad8a61d03b20895bab9d43768919a2
#
_entry.id   14ad8a61d03b20895bab9d43768919a2
#
_cell.length_a   1.000
_cell.length_b   1.000
_cell.length_c   1.000
_cell.angle_alpha   90.00
_cell.angle_beta   90.00
_cell.angle_gamma   90.00
#
_symmetry.space_group_name_H-M   'P 1'
#
loop_
_entity.id
_entity.type
_entity.pdbx_description
1 polymer ?
#
loop_
_entity_poly.entity_id
_entity_poly.type
_entity_poly.pdbx_seq_one_letter_code
_entity_poly.pdbx_strand_id
1 'polypeptide(L)'
;MPKIAFVIRQRRVNSRVVQEKDTVVVSFFGDGAINQGCFHEVANMAALWNAPVLYLVENNLYAVGTGIDESSYVEDLAQRTIGYGFDSLIVDGMDPIAMYLAVRDTVQQMR
;
A
#
# COMPACT_ATOMS: atom_id res chain seq x y z
N MET A 1 -4.02 1.51 -20.96
CA MET A 1 -3.08 0.88 -20.03
C MET A 1 -3.81 0.53 -18.75
N PRO A 2 -3.69 -0.67 -18.25
CA PRO A 2 -4.34 -1.03 -17.00
C PRO A 2 -3.75 -0.19 -15.86
N LYS A 3 -4.58 0.52 -15.14
CA LYS A 3 -4.19 1.15 -13.88
C LYS A 3 -4.07 0.05 -12.86
N ILE A 4 -2.86 -0.22 -12.43
CA ILE A 4 -2.58 -1.24 -11.43
C ILE A 4 -2.71 -0.58 -10.06
N ALA A 5 -3.53 -1.14 -9.20
CA ALA A 5 -3.56 -0.75 -7.80
C ALA A 5 -2.70 -1.72 -6.98
N PHE A 6 -1.87 -1.16 -6.09
CA PHE A 6 -1.15 -1.96 -5.12
C PHE A 6 -1.86 -1.84 -3.77
N VAL A 7 -2.18 -2.98 -3.22
CA VAL A 7 -2.69 -3.08 -1.85
C VAL A 7 -1.52 -3.51 -0.97
N ILE A 8 -1.06 -2.62 -0.12
CA ILE A 8 0.07 -2.86 0.78
C ILE A 8 -0.49 -2.95 2.19
N ARG A 9 -0.28 -4.08 2.85
CA ARG A 9 -0.71 -4.29 4.23
C ARG A 9 0.44 -4.65 5.15
N GLN A 10 0.29 -4.32 6.39
CA GLN A 10 1.16 -4.82 7.43
C GLN A 10 0.87 -6.29 7.74
N ARG A 11 1.92 -7.08 7.92
CA ARG A 11 1.87 -8.54 8.07
C ARG A 11 1.21 -9.03 9.37
N ARG A 12 1.25 -8.24 10.44
CA ARG A 12 0.67 -8.58 11.75
C ARG A 12 0.18 -7.34 12.45
N VAL A 13 -1.10 -7.28 12.69
CA VAL A 13 -1.69 -6.27 13.57
C VAL A 13 -1.86 -6.91 14.95
N ASN A 14 -0.92 -6.65 15.84
CA ASN A 14 -1.17 -6.84 17.27
C ASN A 14 -1.86 -5.57 17.77
N SER A 15 -3.17 -5.57 17.80
CA SER A 15 -4.04 -4.44 18.13
C SER A 15 -3.97 -3.99 19.61
N ARG A 16 -2.80 -4.08 20.23
CA ARG A 16 -2.58 -3.55 21.59
C ARG A 16 -2.37 -2.03 21.61
N VAL A 17 -2.43 -1.37 20.47
CA VAL A 17 -2.15 0.06 20.39
C VAL A 17 -3.45 0.85 20.39
N VAL A 18 -3.74 1.45 21.50
CA VAL A 18 -4.42 2.72 21.82
C VAL A 18 -5.94 2.75 21.80
N GLN A 19 -6.66 2.00 21.02
CA GLN A 19 -8.12 1.90 21.12
C GLN A 19 -8.54 0.47 20.77
N GLU A 20 -9.27 -0.20 21.62
CA GLU A 20 -9.88 -1.53 21.38
C GLU A 20 -10.95 -1.48 20.25
N LYS A 21 -10.62 -0.82 19.15
CA LYS A 21 -11.50 -0.65 17.99
C LYS A 21 -10.94 -1.47 16.83
N ASP A 22 -11.80 -2.26 16.23
CA ASP A 22 -11.55 -3.05 15.02
C ASP A 22 -11.58 -2.16 13.75
N THR A 23 -10.78 -1.08 13.77
CA THR A 23 -10.72 -0.10 12.70
C THR A 23 -9.45 -0.27 11.87
N VAL A 24 -9.57 -0.11 10.57
CA VAL A 24 -8.46 -0.06 9.63
C VAL A 24 -8.45 1.31 8.95
N VAL A 25 -7.27 1.91 8.83
CA VAL A 25 -7.08 3.15 8.09
C VAL A 25 -6.67 2.82 6.66
N VAL A 26 -7.34 3.38 5.69
CA VAL A 26 -6.95 3.25 4.28
C VAL A 26 -6.34 4.56 3.80
N SER A 27 -5.11 4.50 3.30
CA SER A 27 -4.41 5.66 2.75
C SER A 27 -4.25 5.49 1.23
N PHE A 28 -4.79 6.43 0.47
CA PHE A 28 -4.73 6.47 -0.99
C PHE A 28 -3.68 7.45 -1.46
N PHE A 29 -2.85 7.06 -2.41
CA PHE A 29 -1.88 7.95 -3.05
C PHE A 29 -1.38 7.38 -4.38
N GLY A 30 -0.82 8.25 -5.23
CA GLY A 30 -0.24 7.85 -6.51
C GLY A 30 1.15 7.22 -6.37
N ASP A 31 1.58 6.54 -7.42
CA ASP A 31 2.88 5.87 -7.53
C ASP A 31 4.08 6.80 -7.27
N GLY A 32 4.02 8.06 -7.73
CA GLY A 32 5.08 9.03 -7.47
C GLY A 32 5.31 9.35 -6.00
N ALA A 33 4.29 9.21 -5.15
CA ALA A 33 4.41 9.48 -3.72
C ALA A 33 5.27 8.44 -2.98
N ILE A 34 5.45 7.24 -3.54
CA ILE A 34 6.34 6.21 -2.97
C ILE A 34 7.81 6.66 -2.95
N ASN A 35 8.18 7.60 -3.81
CA ASN A 35 9.54 8.14 -3.85
C ASN A 35 9.81 9.23 -2.82
N GLN A 36 8.78 9.71 -2.13
CA GLN A 36 8.95 10.73 -1.09
C GLN A 36 9.53 10.10 0.19
N GLY A 37 10.46 10.83 0.84
CA GLY A 37 11.08 10.37 2.09
C GLY A 37 10.07 10.06 3.18
N CYS A 38 9.00 10.87 3.29
CA CYS A 38 7.94 10.67 4.27
C CYS A 38 7.22 9.32 4.11
N PHE A 39 7.08 8.79 2.90
CA PHE A 39 6.51 7.44 2.73
C PHE A 39 7.37 6.39 3.43
N HIS A 40 8.68 6.45 3.24
CA HIS A 40 9.62 5.49 3.84
C HIS A 40 9.63 5.57 5.37
N GLU A 41 9.55 6.78 5.91
CA GLU A 41 9.49 7.02 7.35
C GLU A 41 8.21 6.45 7.96
N VAL A 42 7.04 6.81 7.39
CA VAL A 42 5.74 6.35 7.93
C VAL A 42 5.51 4.86 7.71
N ALA A 43 6.03 4.28 6.62
CA ALA A 43 5.96 2.84 6.38
C ALA A 43 6.76 2.08 7.46
N ASN A 44 7.98 2.52 7.76
CA ASN A 44 8.78 1.95 8.82
C ASN A 44 8.11 2.11 10.20
N MET A 45 7.56 3.28 10.50
CA MET A 45 6.84 3.51 11.77
C MET A 45 5.59 2.65 11.87
N ALA A 46 4.80 2.55 10.81
CA ALA A 46 3.60 1.71 10.77
C ALA A 46 3.95 0.23 11.02
N ALA A 47 5.05 -0.25 10.44
CA ALA A 47 5.56 -1.59 10.68
C ALA A 47 5.98 -1.79 12.14
N LEU A 48 6.76 -0.86 12.70
CA LEU A 48 7.27 -0.92 14.06
C LEU A 48 6.13 -0.91 15.10
N TRP A 49 5.11 -0.09 14.88
CA TRP A 49 3.98 0.07 15.80
C TRP A 49 2.84 -0.90 15.54
N ASN A 50 2.95 -1.74 14.53
CA ASN A 50 1.86 -2.61 14.11
C ASN A 50 0.56 -1.83 13.84
N ALA A 51 0.66 -0.68 13.20
CA ALA A 51 -0.49 0.17 12.92
C ALA A 51 -1.41 -0.47 11.87
N PRO A 52 -2.75 -0.47 12.06
CA PRO A 52 -3.68 -1.08 11.12
C PRO A 52 -3.89 -0.18 9.89
N VAL A 53 -2.86 -0.05 9.06
CA VAL A 53 -2.89 0.79 7.86
C VAL A 53 -2.84 -0.07 6.61
N LEU A 54 -3.77 0.19 5.71
CA LEU A 54 -3.80 -0.31 4.35
C LEU A 54 -3.38 0.83 3.42
N TYR A 55 -2.23 0.69 2.77
CA TYR A 55 -1.81 1.62 1.73
C TYR A 55 -2.34 1.15 0.39
N LEU A 56 -3.12 1.99 -0.27
CA LEU A 56 -3.66 1.73 -1.60
C LEU A 56 -2.99 2.69 -2.58
N VAL A 57 -2.11 2.15 -3.41
CA VAL A 57 -1.32 2.92 -4.36
C VAL A 57 -1.96 2.85 -5.74
N GLU A 58 -2.33 4.00 -6.27
CA GLU A 58 -2.82 4.14 -7.63
C GLU A 58 -1.63 4.29 -8.59
N ASN A 59 -1.24 3.18 -9.24
CA ASN A 59 -0.14 3.21 -10.20
C ASN A 59 -0.68 3.46 -11.60
N ASN A 60 -0.60 4.69 -12.05
CA ASN A 60 -0.95 5.09 -13.41
C ASN A 60 0.29 5.28 -14.30
N LEU A 61 1.48 4.90 -13.79
CA LEU A 61 2.78 4.98 -14.45
C LEU A 61 3.32 6.40 -14.64
N TYR A 62 2.65 7.43 -14.13
CA TYR A 62 3.08 8.81 -14.27
C TYR A 62 2.87 9.61 -12.99
N ALA A 63 3.90 10.29 -12.55
CA ALA A 63 3.83 11.33 -11.53
C ALA A 63 3.83 12.69 -12.22
N VAL A 64 2.64 13.25 -12.49
CA VAL A 64 2.42 14.45 -13.30
C VAL A 64 2.94 14.25 -14.73
N GLY A 65 4.14 14.68 -15.05
CA GLY A 65 4.78 14.52 -16.35
C GLY A 65 5.95 13.53 -16.38
N THR A 66 6.32 12.97 -15.22
CA THR A 66 7.46 12.05 -15.09
C THR A 66 7.00 10.61 -15.14
N GLY A 67 7.55 9.83 -16.07
CA GLY A 67 7.30 8.40 -16.18
C GLY A 67 7.88 7.62 -15.00
N ILE A 68 7.29 6.46 -14.70
CA ILE A 68 7.76 5.61 -13.62
C ILE A 68 9.18 5.08 -13.90
N ASP A 69 9.51 4.82 -15.14
CA ASP A 69 10.81 4.37 -15.61
C ASP A 69 11.92 5.41 -15.42
N GLU A 70 11.56 6.70 -15.38
CA GLU A 70 12.48 7.80 -15.07
C GLU A 70 12.67 8.02 -13.55
N SER A 71 11.72 7.57 -12.74
CA SER A 71 11.66 7.86 -11.31
C SER A 71 11.86 6.66 -10.40
N SER A 72 11.77 5.43 -10.93
CA SER A 72 11.93 4.19 -10.16
C SER A 72 12.80 3.19 -10.90
N TYR A 73 13.86 2.74 -10.24
CA TYR A 73 14.70 1.66 -10.77
C TYR A 73 13.97 0.31 -10.76
N VAL A 74 13.08 0.10 -9.81
CA VAL A 74 12.32 -1.14 -9.67
C VAL A 74 11.03 -1.02 -10.47
N GLU A 75 10.82 -1.91 -11.43
CA GLU A 75 9.62 -1.91 -12.28
C GLU A 75 8.35 -2.20 -11.49
N ASP A 76 8.43 -3.14 -10.56
CA ASP A 76 7.32 -3.48 -9.67
C ASP A 76 7.49 -2.81 -8.31
N LEU A 77 6.73 -1.73 -8.10
CA LEU A 77 6.76 -0.95 -6.86
C LEU A 77 6.37 -1.78 -5.62
N ALA A 78 5.62 -2.87 -5.80
CA ALA A 78 5.27 -3.77 -4.71
C ALA A 78 6.50 -4.41 -4.05
N GLN A 79 7.59 -4.59 -4.78
CA GLN A 79 8.84 -5.11 -4.24
C GLN A 79 9.48 -4.19 -3.20
N ARG A 80 9.23 -2.88 -3.27
CA ARG A 80 9.78 -1.92 -2.29
C ARG A 80 9.25 -2.14 -0.88
N THR A 81 8.09 -2.75 -0.75
CA THR A 81 7.43 -2.99 0.54
C THR A 81 8.07 -4.09 1.36
N ILE A 82 8.83 -4.96 0.71
CA ILE A 82 9.56 -6.08 1.36
C ILE A 82 10.51 -5.55 2.43
N GLY A 83 11.17 -4.42 2.17
CA GLY A 83 12.10 -3.78 3.12
C GLY A 83 11.46 -3.36 4.44
N TYR A 84 10.14 -3.18 4.48
CA TYR A 84 9.38 -2.84 5.71
C TYR A 84 8.66 -4.04 6.31
N GLY A 85 8.77 -5.22 5.69
CA GLY A 85 8.08 -6.42 6.13
C GLY A 85 6.58 -6.41 5.83
N PHE A 86 6.12 -5.60 4.88
CA PHE A 86 4.75 -5.57 4.43
C PHE A 86 4.48 -6.67 3.40
N ASP A 87 3.25 -7.18 3.40
CA ASP A 87 2.73 -7.93 2.27
C ASP A 87 2.14 -6.95 1.25
N SER A 88 2.30 -7.26 -0.02
CA SER A 88 1.74 -6.47 -1.11
C SER A 88 1.00 -7.34 -2.11
N LEU A 89 -0.06 -6.79 -2.68
CA LEU A 89 -0.88 -7.43 -3.69
C LEU A 89 -1.07 -6.46 -4.86
N ILE A 90 -0.80 -6.94 -6.06
CA ILE A 90 -1.05 -6.20 -7.30
C ILE A 90 -2.44 -6.57 -7.81
N VAL A 91 -3.27 -5.59 -8.08
CA VAL A 91 -4.66 -5.79 -8.53
C VAL A 91 -4.92 -4.92 -9.73
N ASP A 92 -5.75 -5.40 -10.65
CA ASP A 92 -6.25 -4.56 -11.74
C ASP A 92 -7.19 -3.49 -11.18
N GLY A 93 -6.72 -2.24 -11.15
CA GLY A 93 -7.46 -1.09 -10.63
C GLY A 93 -8.67 -0.69 -11.50
N MET A 94 -8.80 -1.26 -12.71
CA MET A 94 -9.95 -1.04 -13.59
C MET A 94 -11.06 -2.09 -13.39
N ASP A 95 -10.79 -3.15 -12.61
CA ASP A 95 -11.78 -4.14 -12.22
C ASP A 95 -12.31 -3.86 -10.79
N PRO A 96 -13.50 -3.26 -10.65
CA PRO A 96 -14.05 -2.92 -9.34
C PRO A 96 -14.36 -4.15 -8.48
N ILE A 97 -14.61 -5.31 -9.10
CA ILE A 97 -14.88 -6.55 -8.36
C ILE A 97 -13.57 -7.10 -7.79
N ALA A 98 -12.51 -7.13 -8.59
CA ALA A 98 -11.19 -7.55 -8.13
C ALA A 98 -10.68 -6.65 -6.99
N MET A 99 -10.86 -5.33 -7.13
CA MET A 99 -10.51 -4.34 -6.09
C MET A 99 -11.29 -4.56 -4.80
N TYR A 100 -12.63 -4.74 -4.90
CA TYR A 100 -13.46 -5.00 -3.74
C TYR A 100 -13.02 -6.27 -2.98
N LEU A 101 -12.81 -7.37 -3.70
CA LEU A 101 -12.39 -8.63 -3.11
C LEU A 101 -11.01 -8.52 -2.43
N ALA A 102 -10.05 -7.90 -3.11
CA ALA A 102 -8.70 -7.70 -2.59
C ALA A 102 -8.69 -6.87 -1.30
N VAL A 103 -9.42 -5.74 -1.29
CA VAL A 103 -9.50 -4.88 -0.10
C VAL A 103 -10.26 -5.57 1.03
N ARG A 104 -11.40 -6.21 0.74
CA ARG A 104 -12.18 -6.95 1.74
C ARG A 104 -11.33 -8.02 2.42
N ASP A 105 -10.68 -8.86 1.63
CA ASP A 105 -9.90 -9.98 2.16
C ASP A 105 -8.68 -9.49 2.94
N THR A 106 -8.06 -8.42 2.48
CA THR A 106 -6.95 -7.77 3.19
C THR A 106 -7.41 -7.20 4.53
N VAL A 107 -8.52 -6.46 4.58
CA VAL A 107 -9.07 -5.90 5.82
C VAL A 107 -9.46 -7.01 6.80
N GLN A 108 -10.07 -8.11 6.32
CA GLN A 108 -10.39 -9.26 7.17
C GLN A 108 -9.15 -9.91 7.80
N GLN A 109 -8.05 -9.95 7.08
CA GLN A 109 -6.78 -10.49 7.61
C GLN A 109 -6.06 -9.55 8.57
N MET A 110 -6.36 -8.25 8.51
CA MET A 110 -5.80 -7.23 9.42
C MET A 110 -6.55 -7.16 10.76
N ARG A 111 -7.79 -7.62 10.80
CA ARG A 111 -8.66 -7.69 11.98
C ARG A 111 -8.48 -9.00 12.75
#